data_41a9f8940dd12e3c815e70a9b553540d
#
_entry.id   41a9f8940dd12e3c815e70a9b553540d
#
_cell.length_a   1.000
_cell.length_b   1.000
_cell.length_c   1.000
_cell.angle_alpha   90.00
_cell.angle_beta   90.00
_cell.angle_gamma   90.00
#
_symmetry.space_group_name_H-M   'P 1'
#
loop_
_entity.id
_entity.type
_entity.pdbx_description
1 polymer ?
#
loop_
_entity_poly.entity_id
_entity_poly.type
_entity_poly.pdbx_seq_one_letter_code
_entity_poly.pdbx_strand_id
1 'polypeptide(L)'
;MPAPKSRSVASKRPTAAESSRPVDAPATTAQRIVLPAYENIALVLQGGGALGSYQAGVFEGLDEAGIVPNWIAGISIGALNTAIIAGNAPKDRQAKLREFWQTITQPSFSPPLPDILENAWFDGNAHLRKWLTAMQAADTLLEGQRGFFTPRIPPPLPANEVDPLDASYYDTTPLKATLERLCDFDRINDGGIRVSVGAVNVRTGNLEAFDNTERRLRPEHFMASGALPPGFPPVLIDGDYYWDGGVVSNTPLSYVLGSKPRKDTLVFQVDLWSAVGPVPDTMIGVASRQKDLQYSSRTRLVTDWMERSQSTRRLVRKLLDHLPPKEFARTQWYKDAQELACTKRYNVFHLIYAAKEHEGPGKDIQFGPSTMRDHWASGLADIRESLSHPDWLAMPDNDSGFVTHDVHRHLHGERQAKRL
;
A
#
# COMPACT_ATOMS: atom_id res chain seq x y z
N MET A 1 77.35 12.89 30.22
CA MET A 1 76.27 13.81 30.64
C MET A 1 74.95 13.00 30.63
N PRO A 2 74.30 12.91 31.77
CA PRO A 2 73.13 11.98 31.91
C PRO A 2 71.80 12.65 31.53
N ALA A 3 70.89 11.84 30.98
CA ALA A 3 69.49 12.17 30.63
C ALA A 3 68.62 12.30 31.90
N PRO A 4 67.61 13.15 31.90
CA PRO A 4 66.69 13.31 33.05
C PRO A 4 65.60 12.29 33.10
N LYS A 5 65.28 11.85 34.31
CA LYS A 5 64.22 10.87 34.71
C LYS A 5 62.86 11.48 34.54
N SER A 6 61.96 10.74 33.87
CA SER A 6 60.56 11.06 33.84
C SER A 6 59.84 10.54 35.11
N ARG A 7 59.07 11.42 35.76
CA ARG A 7 58.17 11.11 36.87
C ARG A 7 56.87 10.54 36.34
N SER A 8 56.50 9.37 36.83
CA SER A 8 55.16 8.77 36.65
C SER A 8 54.13 9.48 37.54
N VAL A 9 53.09 10.01 36.94
CA VAL A 9 51.89 10.48 37.66
C VAL A 9 50.82 9.40 37.57
N ALA A 10 50.48 8.82 38.70
CA ALA A 10 49.40 7.86 38.84
C ALA A 10 48.03 8.55 38.70
N SER A 11 47.29 8.22 37.63
CA SER A 11 45.92 8.64 37.46
C SER A 11 44.97 7.67 38.19
N LYS A 12 44.23 8.19 39.16
CA LYS A 12 43.13 7.49 39.85
C LYS A 12 41.97 7.25 38.89
N ARG A 13 41.55 6.01 38.71
CA ARG A 13 40.25 5.65 38.09
C ARG A 13 39.13 6.07 39.03
N PRO A 14 38.02 6.69 38.51
CA PRO A 14 36.78 6.79 39.25
C PRO A 14 36.00 5.48 39.12
N THR A 15 35.44 5.02 40.21
CA THR A 15 34.55 3.87 40.36
C THR A 15 33.22 4.10 39.65
N ALA A 16 32.80 3.09 38.91
CA ALA A 16 31.47 3.02 38.31
C ALA A 16 30.39 2.82 39.36
N ALA A 17 29.42 3.70 39.41
CA ALA A 17 28.03 3.44 39.81
C ALA A 17 27.20 4.74 39.66
N GLU A 18 26.72 4.99 38.48
CA GLU A 18 25.52 5.82 38.32
C GLU A 18 24.51 5.08 37.45
N SER A 19 23.43 4.73 38.11
CA SER A 19 22.26 4.05 37.53
C SER A 19 21.67 4.87 36.39
N SER A 20 21.68 4.33 35.16
CA SER A 20 20.92 4.84 34.04
C SER A 20 19.44 4.70 34.35
N ARG A 21 18.77 5.78 34.73
CA ARG A 21 17.32 5.92 34.65
C ARG A 21 16.91 5.85 33.17
N PRO A 22 15.84 5.13 32.81
CA PRO A 22 15.29 5.22 31.48
C PRO A 22 14.84 6.68 31.27
N VAL A 23 15.30 7.30 30.22
CA VAL A 23 14.77 8.58 29.76
C VAL A 23 13.40 8.26 29.17
N ASP A 24 12.33 8.51 29.93
CA ASP A 24 10.99 8.56 29.38
C ASP A 24 10.98 9.62 28.28
N ALA A 25 10.96 9.18 27.02
CA ALA A 25 10.67 10.06 25.91
C ALA A 25 9.26 10.63 26.15
N PRO A 26 9.06 11.97 26.07
CA PRO A 26 7.75 12.56 26.22
C PRO A 26 6.86 11.95 25.15
N ALA A 27 5.75 11.33 25.54
CA ALA A 27 4.66 10.96 24.66
C ALA A 27 4.17 12.27 24.00
N THR A 28 4.64 12.51 22.77
CA THR A 28 4.16 13.62 21.97
C THR A 28 2.69 13.31 21.69
N THR A 29 1.80 14.01 22.37
CA THR A 29 0.36 13.99 22.07
C THR A 29 0.25 14.41 20.60
N ALA A 30 -0.02 13.43 19.73
CA ALA A 30 -0.17 13.66 18.29
C ALA A 30 -1.28 14.71 18.12
N GLN A 31 -0.91 15.87 17.60
CA GLN A 31 -1.84 16.98 17.43
C GLN A 31 -2.76 16.57 16.27
N ARG A 32 -4.06 16.40 16.55
CA ARG A 32 -5.06 16.06 15.54
C ARG A 32 -5.03 17.09 14.42
N ILE A 33 -4.85 16.63 13.19
CA ILE A 33 -4.83 17.49 12.01
C ILE A 33 -6.26 17.83 11.63
N VAL A 34 -6.54 19.13 11.46
CA VAL A 34 -7.83 19.61 10.95
C VAL A 34 -7.72 19.75 9.44
N LEU A 35 -8.41 18.87 8.73
CA LEU A 35 -8.45 18.90 7.25
C LEU A 35 -9.44 19.97 6.75
N PRO A 36 -9.18 20.57 5.58
CA PRO A 36 -10.20 21.28 4.81
C PRO A 36 -11.43 20.39 4.54
N ALA A 37 -12.55 21.00 4.16
CA ALA A 37 -13.82 20.30 3.96
C ALA A 37 -13.80 19.46 2.65
N TYR A 38 -12.94 18.43 2.57
CA TYR A 38 -13.02 17.43 1.53
C TYR A 38 -14.26 16.56 1.71
N GLU A 39 -15.00 16.32 0.60
CA GLU A 39 -16.17 15.44 0.62
C GLU A 39 -15.75 13.96 0.69
N ASN A 40 -14.61 13.63 0.06
CA ASN A 40 -13.99 12.31 0.16
C ASN A 40 -12.57 12.42 0.71
N ILE A 41 -12.24 11.52 1.64
CA ILE A 41 -10.88 11.20 2.06
C ILE A 41 -10.66 9.75 1.65
N ALA A 42 -9.92 9.54 0.57
CA ALA A 42 -9.73 8.22 -0.01
C ALA A 42 -8.35 7.65 0.35
N LEU A 43 -8.31 6.39 0.76
CA LEU A 43 -7.09 5.60 0.92
C LEU A 43 -7.04 4.58 -0.22
N VAL A 44 -6.03 4.68 -1.08
CA VAL A 44 -5.84 3.84 -2.27
C VAL A 44 -4.64 2.94 -2.07
N LEU A 45 -4.87 1.62 -2.02
CA LEU A 45 -3.89 0.62 -1.63
C LEU A 45 -3.53 -0.31 -2.79
N GLN A 46 -2.28 -0.23 -3.22
CA GLN A 46 -1.72 -1.03 -4.32
C GLN A 46 -1.50 -2.49 -3.91
N GLY A 47 -1.46 -3.41 -4.90
CA GLY A 47 -1.03 -4.80 -4.71
C GLY A 47 0.49 -4.94 -4.54
N GLY A 48 0.95 -5.96 -3.80
CA GLY A 48 2.37 -6.18 -3.59
C GLY A 48 2.77 -7.22 -2.54
N GLY A 49 1.88 -8.14 -2.18
CA GLY A 49 2.20 -9.25 -1.27
C GLY A 49 2.76 -8.78 0.08
N ALA A 50 3.92 -9.30 0.48
CA ALA A 50 4.58 -9.01 1.74
C ALA A 50 4.90 -7.51 1.96
N LEU A 51 5.02 -6.72 0.89
CA LEU A 51 5.21 -5.26 0.98
C LEU A 51 3.99 -4.53 1.60
N GLY A 52 2.82 -5.16 1.62
CA GLY A 52 1.59 -4.54 2.11
C GLY A 52 1.61 -4.13 3.59
N SER A 53 2.56 -4.61 4.40
CA SER A 53 2.76 -4.12 5.76
C SER A 53 3.18 -2.65 5.83
N TYR A 54 3.79 -2.11 4.75
CA TYR A 54 4.02 -0.67 4.58
C TYR A 54 2.70 0.12 4.61
N GLN A 55 1.64 -0.40 3.95
CA GLN A 55 0.31 0.23 3.96
C GLN A 55 -0.31 0.26 5.35
N ALA A 56 -0.05 -0.77 6.16
CA ALA A 56 -0.51 -0.81 7.54
C ALA A 56 0.19 0.26 8.40
N GLY A 57 1.48 0.51 8.16
CA GLY A 57 2.23 1.62 8.78
C GLY A 57 1.70 2.99 8.35
N VAL A 58 1.37 3.17 7.07
CA VAL A 58 0.73 4.39 6.57
C VAL A 58 -0.63 4.61 7.26
N PHE A 59 -1.45 3.56 7.36
CA PHE A 59 -2.74 3.66 8.04
C PHE A 59 -2.58 4.01 9.52
N GLU A 60 -1.59 3.45 10.22
CA GLU A 60 -1.28 3.80 11.62
C GLU A 60 -1.01 5.30 11.78
N GLY A 61 -0.19 5.90 10.90
CA GLY A 61 0.09 7.33 10.96
C GLY A 61 -1.10 8.22 10.60
N LEU A 62 -1.98 7.79 9.70
CA LEU A 62 -3.24 8.49 9.43
C LEU A 62 -4.15 8.48 10.66
N ASP A 63 -4.26 7.33 11.34
CA ASP A 63 -5.08 7.17 12.54
C ASP A 63 -4.53 8.01 13.70
N GLU A 64 -3.21 8.02 13.92
CA GLU A 64 -2.53 8.91 14.88
C GLU A 64 -2.85 10.39 14.64
N ALA A 65 -2.87 10.81 13.37
CA ALA A 65 -3.20 12.18 12.96
C ALA A 65 -4.70 12.49 13.05
N GLY A 66 -5.54 11.51 13.33
CA GLY A 66 -7.00 11.64 13.36
C GLY A 66 -7.64 11.76 11.98
N ILE A 67 -6.93 11.35 10.92
CA ILE A 67 -7.42 11.35 9.53
C ILE A 67 -8.14 10.03 9.27
N VAL A 68 -9.45 10.08 9.10
CA VAL A 68 -10.29 8.89 8.89
C VAL A 68 -10.75 8.84 7.43
N PRO A 69 -10.23 7.90 6.63
CA PRO A 69 -10.75 7.68 5.28
C PRO A 69 -12.22 7.27 5.30
N ASN A 70 -13.02 7.90 4.44
CA ASN A 70 -14.42 7.52 4.20
C ASN A 70 -14.58 6.68 2.93
N TRP A 71 -13.51 6.48 2.18
CA TRP A 71 -13.43 5.57 1.04
C TRP A 71 -12.07 4.84 1.04
N ILE A 72 -12.09 3.51 1.00
CA ILE A 72 -10.87 2.71 0.88
C ILE A 72 -10.98 1.84 -0.36
N ALA A 73 -9.99 1.93 -1.24
CA ALA A 73 -9.94 1.14 -2.46
C ALA A 73 -8.62 0.35 -2.51
N GLY A 74 -8.70 -0.96 -2.77
CA GLY A 74 -7.53 -1.83 -2.73
C GLY A 74 -7.47 -2.86 -3.84
N ILE A 75 -6.26 -3.31 -4.15
CA ILE A 75 -5.97 -4.44 -5.04
C ILE A 75 -5.03 -5.41 -4.33
N SER A 76 -5.27 -6.73 -4.49
CA SER A 76 -4.43 -7.79 -3.92
C SER A 76 -4.28 -7.64 -2.40
N ILE A 77 -3.07 -7.60 -1.86
CA ILE A 77 -2.81 -7.34 -0.45
C ILE A 77 -3.43 -6.02 0.04
N GLY A 78 -3.53 -5.01 -0.85
CA GLY A 78 -4.24 -3.77 -0.54
C GLY A 78 -5.74 -3.97 -0.32
N ALA A 79 -6.36 -4.92 -1.02
CA ALA A 79 -7.75 -5.32 -0.76
C ALA A 79 -7.88 -6.04 0.60
N LEU A 80 -6.91 -6.89 0.97
CA LEU A 80 -6.92 -7.55 2.28
C LEU A 80 -6.77 -6.54 3.43
N ASN A 81 -5.83 -5.60 3.31
CA ASN A 81 -5.72 -4.49 4.27
C ASN A 81 -7.03 -3.67 4.34
N THR A 82 -7.67 -3.42 3.20
CA THR A 82 -8.97 -2.73 3.13
C THR A 82 -10.05 -3.48 3.91
N ALA A 83 -10.13 -4.82 3.77
CA ALA A 83 -11.07 -5.65 4.52
C ALA A 83 -10.87 -5.51 6.04
N ILE A 84 -9.62 -5.60 6.50
CA ILE A 84 -9.29 -5.48 7.93
C ILE A 84 -9.64 -4.09 8.47
N ILE A 85 -9.30 -3.03 7.73
CA ILE A 85 -9.57 -1.64 8.17
C ILE A 85 -11.09 -1.37 8.20
N ALA A 86 -11.81 -1.70 7.15
CA ALA A 86 -13.23 -1.41 7.03
C ALA A 86 -14.09 -2.36 7.88
N GLY A 87 -13.68 -3.61 8.04
CA GLY A 87 -14.41 -4.64 8.81
C GLY A 87 -14.26 -4.52 10.33
N ASN A 88 -13.57 -3.49 10.83
CA ASN A 88 -13.37 -3.36 12.28
C ASN A 88 -13.77 -1.97 12.80
N ALA A 89 -14.15 -1.92 14.08
CA ALA A 89 -14.43 -0.66 14.74
C ALA A 89 -13.17 0.23 14.78
N PRO A 90 -13.28 1.56 14.72
CA PRO A 90 -12.12 2.45 14.67
C PRO A 90 -11.03 2.15 15.71
N LYS A 91 -11.42 1.87 16.95
CA LYS A 91 -10.50 1.55 18.06
C LYS A 91 -9.76 0.23 17.90
N ASP A 92 -10.27 -0.69 17.07
CA ASP A 92 -9.74 -2.06 16.94
C ASP A 92 -8.94 -2.26 15.63
N ARG A 93 -9.01 -1.31 14.67
CA ARG A 93 -8.41 -1.41 13.33
C ARG A 93 -6.92 -1.71 13.35
N GLN A 94 -6.16 -0.95 14.13
CA GLN A 94 -4.72 -1.15 14.24
C GLN A 94 -4.36 -2.50 14.86
N ALA A 95 -5.05 -2.89 15.95
CA ALA A 95 -4.83 -4.17 16.60
C ALA A 95 -5.13 -5.34 15.65
N LYS A 96 -6.21 -5.23 14.86
CA LYS A 96 -6.59 -6.25 13.86
C LYS A 96 -5.64 -6.30 12.65
N LEU A 97 -5.13 -5.15 12.21
CA LEU A 97 -4.05 -5.14 11.20
C LEU A 97 -2.78 -5.82 11.73
N ARG A 98 -2.38 -5.54 12.97
CA ARG A 98 -1.23 -6.20 13.60
C ARG A 98 -1.47 -7.72 13.73
N GLU A 99 -2.66 -8.14 14.17
CA GLU A 99 -3.03 -9.55 14.25
C GLU A 99 -2.96 -10.24 12.89
N PHE A 100 -3.50 -9.61 11.83
CA PHE A 100 -3.43 -10.12 10.47
C PHE A 100 -1.98 -10.31 10.02
N TRP A 101 -1.17 -9.26 10.08
CA TRP A 101 0.22 -9.29 9.64
C TRP A 101 1.08 -10.24 10.47
N GLN A 102 0.88 -10.30 11.78
CA GLN A 102 1.53 -11.29 12.63
C GLN A 102 1.13 -12.72 12.26
N THR A 103 -0.13 -12.97 11.91
CA THR A 103 -0.60 -14.29 11.51
C THR A 103 0.07 -14.72 10.20
N ILE A 104 0.06 -13.89 9.17
CA ILE A 104 0.58 -14.25 7.85
C ILE A 104 2.09 -14.12 7.70
N THR A 105 2.81 -13.65 8.72
CA THR A 105 4.28 -13.59 8.72
C THR A 105 4.93 -14.59 9.69
N GLN A 106 4.12 -15.40 10.38
CA GLN A 106 4.66 -16.49 11.18
C GLN A 106 5.15 -17.62 10.28
N PRO A 107 6.36 -18.17 10.53
CA PRO A 107 6.84 -19.34 9.82
C PRO A 107 5.89 -20.53 10.05
N SER A 108 5.71 -21.36 9.03
CA SER A 108 4.77 -22.48 9.07
C SER A 108 5.24 -23.61 10.00
N PHE A 109 6.53 -23.91 10.03
CA PHE A 109 7.11 -25.03 10.76
C PHE A 109 8.29 -24.68 11.68
N SER A 110 9.04 -23.63 11.43
CA SER A 110 10.16 -23.25 12.29
C SER A 110 9.67 -22.44 13.49
N PRO A 111 10.14 -22.73 14.71
CA PRO A 111 9.86 -21.86 15.83
C PRO A 111 10.43 -20.46 15.55
N PRO A 112 9.69 -19.39 15.86
CA PRO A 112 10.18 -18.04 15.66
C PRO A 112 11.49 -17.86 16.45
N LEU A 113 12.53 -17.33 15.79
CA LEU A 113 13.74 -16.91 16.50
C LEU A 113 13.35 -15.84 17.53
N PRO A 114 13.92 -15.87 18.75
CA PRO A 114 13.70 -14.79 19.70
C PRO A 114 14.02 -13.44 19.06
N ASP A 115 13.16 -12.45 19.22
CA ASP A 115 13.27 -11.11 18.61
C ASP A 115 14.66 -10.48 18.81
N ILE A 116 15.32 -10.74 19.96
CA ILE A 116 16.66 -10.26 20.28
C ILE A 116 17.73 -10.86 19.35
N LEU A 117 17.62 -12.17 19.03
CA LEU A 117 18.55 -12.84 18.14
C LEU A 117 18.28 -12.44 16.67
N GLU A 118 17.02 -12.31 16.30
CA GLU A 118 16.63 -11.88 14.97
C GLU A 118 17.14 -10.45 14.71
N ASN A 119 16.90 -9.51 15.61
CA ASN A 119 17.37 -8.13 15.49
C ASN A 119 18.91 -8.00 15.51
N ALA A 120 19.59 -8.70 16.41
CA ALA A 120 21.07 -8.67 16.48
C ALA A 120 21.73 -9.25 15.23
N TRP A 121 21.09 -10.24 14.56
CA TRP A 121 21.59 -10.81 13.31
C TRP A 121 21.31 -9.91 12.10
N PHE A 122 20.19 -9.19 12.12
CA PHE A 122 19.81 -8.29 11.04
C PHE A 122 20.59 -6.97 11.02
N ASP A 123 21.01 -6.44 12.17
CA ASP A 123 21.68 -5.15 12.26
C ASP A 123 23.16 -5.16 11.86
N GLY A 124 23.81 -6.35 11.76
CA GLY A 124 25.25 -6.42 11.66
C GLY A 124 25.85 -6.69 10.26
N ASN A 125 25.10 -7.28 9.30
CA ASN A 125 25.69 -7.68 8.01
C ASN A 125 24.66 -7.74 6.87
N ALA A 126 24.80 -6.83 5.90
CA ALA A 126 23.90 -6.74 4.73
C ALA A 126 23.85 -8.04 3.87
N HIS A 127 24.98 -8.77 3.78
CA HIS A 127 25.04 -10.04 3.04
C HIS A 127 24.27 -11.15 3.76
N LEU A 128 24.40 -11.24 5.08
CA LEU A 128 23.66 -12.20 5.89
C LEU A 128 22.15 -11.91 5.81
N ARG A 129 21.77 -10.64 5.91
CA ARG A 129 20.38 -10.21 5.77
C ARG A 129 19.79 -10.60 4.41
N LYS A 130 20.52 -10.34 3.31
CA LYS A 130 20.11 -10.73 1.97
C LYS A 130 19.93 -12.26 1.83
N TRP A 131 20.81 -13.02 2.45
CA TRP A 131 20.73 -14.50 2.46
C TRP A 131 19.50 -14.98 3.27
N LEU A 132 19.25 -14.42 4.44
CA LEU A 132 18.10 -14.79 5.28
C LEU A 132 16.77 -14.43 4.62
N THR A 133 16.66 -13.25 3.99
CA THR A 133 15.43 -12.86 3.25
C THR A 133 15.19 -13.75 2.03
N ALA A 134 16.24 -14.21 1.36
CA ALA A 134 16.12 -15.19 0.28
C ALA A 134 15.66 -16.57 0.78
N MET A 135 16.15 -17.00 1.95
CA MET A 135 15.70 -18.23 2.60
C MET A 135 14.23 -18.16 3.02
N GLN A 136 13.79 -17.03 3.61
CA GLN A 136 12.39 -16.80 3.96
C GLN A 136 11.46 -16.84 2.73
N ALA A 137 11.90 -16.24 1.61
CA ALA A 137 11.14 -16.32 0.36
C ALA A 137 11.04 -17.77 -0.17
N ALA A 138 12.12 -18.56 -0.08
CA ALA A 138 12.12 -19.96 -0.46
C ALA A 138 11.22 -20.79 0.44
N ASP A 139 11.25 -20.57 1.75
CA ASP A 139 10.40 -21.21 2.74
C ASP A 139 8.91 -20.94 2.43
N THR A 140 8.55 -19.69 2.19
CA THR A 140 7.20 -19.29 1.77
C THR A 140 6.72 -20.04 0.52
N LEU A 141 7.58 -20.22 -0.47
CA LEU A 141 7.23 -20.93 -1.70
C LEU A 141 7.08 -22.45 -1.47
N LEU A 142 7.86 -23.04 -0.58
CA LEU A 142 7.85 -24.50 -0.33
C LEU A 142 6.78 -24.92 0.68
N GLU A 143 6.55 -24.14 1.71
CA GLU A 143 5.68 -24.49 2.84
C GLU A 143 4.34 -23.75 2.81
N GLY A 144 4.23 -22.72 1.99
CA GLY A 144 3.08 -21.81 2.01
C GLY A 144 3.17 -20.78 3.12
N GLN A 145 2.04 -20.15 3.43
CA GLN A 145 1.99 -19.07 4.41
C GLN A 145 0.79 -19.26 5.34
N ARG A 146 1.07 -19.33 6.63
CA ARG A 146 0.07 -19.61 7.66
C ARG A 146 -1.09 -18.61 7.60
N GLY A 147 -2.32 -19.15 7.57
CA GLY A 147 -3.54 -18.31 7.50
C GLY A 147 -3.74 -17.58 6.19
N PHE A 148 -2.92 -17.91 5.16
CA PHE A 148 -3.03 -17.30 3.84
C PHE A 148 -3.15 -18.36 2.74
N PHE A 149 -2.10 -19.19 2.52
CA PHE A 149 -2.13 -20.22 1.50
C PHE A 149 -1.25 -21.44 1.88
N THR A 150 -1.59 -22.60 1.31
CA THR A 150 -0.84 -23.84 1.48
C THR A 150 -0.51 -24.44 0.10
N PRO A 151 0.68 -25.10 -0.06
CA PRO A 151 1.02 -25.74 -1.33
C PRO A 151 0.08 -26.91 -1.63
N ARG A 152 -0.29 -27.09 -2.90
CA ARG A 152 -0.97 -28.30 -3.34
C ARG A 152 0.01 -29.45 -3.48
N ILE A 153 -0.29 -30.58 -2.86
CA ILE A 153 0.54 -31.79 -2.90
C ILE A 153 -0.29 -32.98 -3.36
N PRO A 154 0.01 -33.56 -4.54
CA PRO A 154 1.05 -33.14 -5.50
C PRO A 154 0.67 -31.85 -6.24
N PRO A 155 1.65 -31.04 -6.70
CA PRO A 155 1.35 -29.88 -7.51
C PRO A 155 0.74 -30.31 -8.84
N PRO A 156 -0.19 -29.50 -9.44
CA PRO A 156 -0.75 -29.83 -10.74
C PRO A 156 0.35 -29.84 -11.81
N LEU A 157 0.32 -30.85 -12.68
CA LEU A 157 1.23 -30.90 -13.83
C LEU A 157 0.77 -29.88 -14.88
N PRO A 158 1.70 -29.12 -15.52
CA PRO A 158 1.33 -28.01 -16.40
C PRO A 158 0.45 -28.39 -17.59
N ALA A 159 0.47 -29.64 -18.03
CA ALA A 159 -0.29 -30.11 -19.19
C ALA A 159 -1.58 -30.87 -18.84
N ASN A 160 -1.88 -31.07 -17.55
CA ASN A 160 -3.07 -31.79 -17.16
C ASN A 160 -4.28 -30.85 -17.10
N GLU A 161 -5.40 -31.31 -17.64
CA GLU A 161 -6.71 -30.69 -17.42
C GLU A 161 -7.13 -30.96 -15.97
N VAL A 162 -7.45 -29.89 -15.27
CA VAL A 162 -7.99 -29.92 -13.89
C VAL A 162 -9.19 -28.97 -13.81
N ASP A 163 -9.96 -29.04 -12.71
CA ASP A 163 -10.96 -28.01 -12.45
C ASP A 163 -10.28 -26.62 -12.40
N PRO A 164 -10.88 -25.59 -13.00
CA PRO A 164 -10.31 -24.22 -12.92
C PRO A 164 -9.95 -23.78 -11.51
N LEU A 165 -10.70 -24.21 -10.49
CA LEU A 165 -10.44 -23.89 -9.08
C LEU A 165 -9.22 -24.63 -8.51
N ASP A 166 -8.73 -25.67 -9.20
CA ASP A 166 -7.52 -26.42 -8.83
C ASP A 166 -6.30 -26.09 -9.71
N ALA A 167 -6.49 -25.26 -10.74
CA ALA A 167 -5.43 -24.85 -11.66
C ALA A 167 -4.46 -23.82 -11.04
N SER A 168 -3.80 -24.19 -9.93
CA SER A 168 -2.87 -23.32 -9.20
C SER A 168 -1.89 -24.12 -8.34
N TYR A 169 -0.75 -23.52 -8.01
CA TYR A 169 0.24 -24.16 -7.14
C TYR A 169 -0.16 -24.19 -5.65
N TYR A 170 -1.01 -23.27 -5.23
CA TYR A 170 -1.42 -23.14 -3.83
C TYR A 170 -2.94 -23.14 -3.68
N ASP A 171 -3.41 -23.56 -2.51
CA ASP A 171 -4.78 -23.43 -2.04
C ASP A 171 -4.90 -22.22 -1.11
N THR A 172 -5.87 -21.35 -1.33
CA THR A 172 -6.14 -20.14 -0.55
C THR A 172 -7.30 -20.27 0.43
N THR A 173 -7.80 -21.47 0.67
CA THR A 173 -8.84 -21.72 1.68
C THR A 173 -8.50 -21.15 3.06
N PRO A 174 -7.22 -21.22 3.56
CA PRO A 174 -6.86 -20.60 4.83
C PRO A 174 -7.08 -19.11 4.91
N LEU A 175 -6.97 -18.38 3.78
CA LEU A 175 -7.22 -16.94 3.72
C LEU A 175 -8.68 -16.61 4.01
N LYS A 176 -9.63 -17.41 3.48
CA LYS A 176 -11.06 -17.23 3.74
C LYS A 176 -11.34 -17.25 5.24
N ALA A 177 -10.86 -18.30 5.92
CA ALA A 177 -11.03 -18.45 7.37
C ALA A 177 -10.39 -17.29 8.16
N THR A 178 -9.25 -16.77 7.70
CA THR A 178 -8.57 -15.62 8.31
C THR A 178 -9.40 -14.35 8.17
N LEU A 179 -9.96 -14.08 6.97
CA LEU A 179 -10.81 -12.93 6.73
C LEU A 179 -12.12 -13.00 7.54
N GLU A 180 -12.78 -14.16 7.57
CA GLU A 180 -14.01 -14.38 8.37
C GLU A 180 -13.77 -14.19 9.87
N ARG A 181 -12.58 -14.55 10.38
CA ARG A 181 -12.20 -14.37 11.79
C ARG A 181 -11.86 -12.92 12.13
N LEU A 182 -11.24 -12.19 11.21
CA LEU A 182 -10.70 -10.85 11.48
C LEU A 182 -11.60 -9.69 11.04
N CYS A 183 -12.58 -9.94 10.15
CA CYS A 183 -13.43 -8.91 9.57
C CYS A 183 -14.90 -9.19 9.83
N ASP A 184 -15.60 -8.14 10.23
CA ASP A 184 -17.06 -8.10 10.23
C ASP A 184 -17.55 -7.61 8.86
N PHE A 185 -18.08 -8.53 8.05
CA PHE A 185 -18.57 -8.23 6.69
C PHE A 185 -19.87 -7.44 6.69
N ASP A 186 -20.67 -7.47 7.73
CA ASP A 186 -21.82 -6.57 7.86
C ASP A 186 -21.33 -5.16 8.07
N ARG A 187 -20.29 -4.95 8.87
CA ARG A 187 -19.65 -3.65 9.02
C ARG A 187 -19.04 -3.13 7.72
N ILE A 188 -18.39 -3.98 6.93
CA ILE A 188 -17.86 -3.60 5.60
C ILE A 188 -19.00 -3.05 4.73
N ASN A 189 -20.16 -3.67 4.76
CA ASN A 189 -21.29 -3.31 3.91
C ASN A 189 -22.14 -2.15 4.45
N ASP A 190 -22.26 -2.03 5.76
CA ASP A 190 -23.22 -1.11 6.40
C ASP A 190 -22.53 -0.08 7.30
N GLY A 191 -21.20 -0.15 7.48
CA GLY A 191 -20.43 0.64 8.47
C GLY A 191 -20.03 2.06 8.04
N GLY A 192 -20.50 2.55 6.91
CA GLY A 192 -20.33 3.95 6.48
C GLY A 192 -19.00 4.26 5.78
N ILE A 193 -18.06 3.31 5.65
CA ILE A 193 -16.89 3.44 4.78
C ILE A 193 -17.23 2.85 3.42
N ARG A 194 -17.03 3.62 2.34
CA ARG A 194 -17.08 3.05 1.00
C ARG A 194 -15.86 2.16 0.76
N VAL A 195 -16.11 0.93 0.32
CA VAL A 195 -15.07 -0.07 0.05
C VAL A 195 -15.16 -0.51 -1.40
N SER A 196 -14.01 -0.44 -2.11
CA SER A 196 -13.92 -0.91 -3.48
C SER A 196 -12.71 -1.82 -3.63
N VAL A 197 -12.90 -3.00 -4.21
CA VAL A 197 -11.80 -3.94 -4.49
C VAL A 197 -11.80 -4.32 -5.95
N GLY A 198 -10.63 -4.30 -6.59
CA GLY A 198 -10.50 -4.61 -8.02
C GLY A 198 -10.05 -6.04 -8.25
N ALA A 199 -10.70 -6.73 -9.20
CA ALA A 199 -10.28 -8.03 -9.70
C ALA A 199 -10.47 -8.10 -11.22
N VAL A 200 -9.75 -9.03 -11.88
CA VAL A 200 -9.83 -9.22 -13.33
C VAL A 200 -10.75 -10.37 -13.64
N ASN A 201 -11.80 -10.12 -14.42
CA ASN A 201 -12.63 -11.16 -14.97
C ASN A 201 -11.82 -11.99 -15.99
N VAL A 202 -11.60 -13.27 -15.71
CA VAL A 202 -10.72 -14.14 -16.50
C VAL A 202 -11.21 -14.33 -17.94
N ARG A 203 -12.52 -14.30 -18.14
CA ARG A 203 -13.12 -14.50 -19.46
C ARG A 203 -13.00 -13.29 -20.35
N THR A 204 -13.23 -12.09 -19.80
CA THR A 204 -13.27 -10.84 -20.57
C THR A 204 -11.94 -10.10 -20.58
N GLY A 205 -11.05 -10.37 -19.61
CA GLY A 205 -9.80 -9.64 -19.37
C GLY A 205 -10.01 -8.24 -18.79
N ASN A 206 -11.26 -7.86 -18.46
CA ASN A 206 -11.56 -6.55 -17.91
C ASN A 206 -11.30 -6.50 -16.40
N LEU A 207 -10.74 -5.37 -15.95
CA LEU A 207 -10.70 -5.04 -14.54
C LEU A 207 -12.10 -4.59 -14.09
N GLU A 208 -12.64 -5.27 -13.11
CA GLU A 208 -13.92 -4.96 -12.48
C GLU A 208 -13.69 -4.51 -11.04
N ALA A 209 -14.48 -3.52 -10.58
CA ALA A 209 -14.47 -3.09 -9.19
C ALA A 209 -15.71 -3.63 -8.47
N PHE A 210 -15.48 -4.33 -7.39
CA PHE A 210 -16.55 -4.71 -6.45
C PHE A 210 -16.66 -3.62 -5.39
N ASP A 211 -17.80 -2.94 -5.33
CA ASP A 211 -18.02 -1.76 -4.46
C ASP A 211 -19.23 -2.01 -3.54
N ASN A 212 -19.08 -1.72 -2.24
CA ASN A 212 -20.13 -1.96 -1.26
C ASN A 212 -21.35 -1.02 -1.41
N THR A 213 -21.24 0.01 -2.24
CA THR A 213 -22.38 0.86 -2.60
C THR A 213 -23.24 0.25 -3.71
N GLU A 214 -22.74 -0.76 -4.42
CA GLU A 214 -23.41 -1.40 -5.55
C GLU A 214 -23.84 -2.84 -5.25
N ARG A 215 -23.09 -3.54 -4.40
CA ARG A 215 -23.36 -4.93 -3.99
C ARG A 215 -22.84 -5.24 -2.60
N ARG A 216 -23.37 -6.23 -1.95
CA ARG A 216 -22.79 -6.74 -0.69
C ARG A 216 -21.48 -7.46 -0.97
N LEU A 217 -20.41 -7.00 -0.33
CA LEU A 217 -19.10 -7.63 -0.40
C LEU A 217 -19.03 -8.82 0.56
N ARG A 218 -18.36 -9.88 0.10
CA ARG A 218 -18.11 -11.12 0.83
C ARG A 218 -16.61 -11.43 0.81
N PRO A 219 -16.08 -12.35 1.63
CA PRO A 219 -14.68 -12.74 1.61
C PRO A 219 -14.14 -13.04 0.21
N GLU A 220 -14.96 -13.67 -0.65
CA GLU A 220 -14.59 -14.07 -2.00
C GLU A 220 -14.16 -12.88 -2.89
N HIS A 221 -14.76 -11.70 -2.72
CA HIS A 221 -14.38 -10.51 -3.49
C HIS A 221 -12.95 -10.04 -3.16
N PHE A 222 -12.56 -10.12 -1.89
CA PHE A 222 -11.21 -9.79 -1.43
C PHE A 222 -10.20 -10.87 -1.84
N MET A 223 -10.59 -12.14 -1.77
CA MET A 223 -9.79 -13.27 -2.25
C MET A 223 -9.57 -13.19 -3.76
N ALA A 224 -10.59 -12.84 -4.54
CA ALA A 224 -10.48 -12.64 -5.99
C ALA A 224 -9.46 -11.56 -6.33
N SER A 225 -9.51 -10.44 -5.59
CA SER A 225 -8.54 -9.36 -5.74
C SER A 225 -7.09 -9.80 -5.49
N GLY A 226 -6.87 -10.82 -4.65
CA GLY A 226 -5.56 -11.35 -4.30
C GLY A 226 -5.20 -12.68 -5.01
N ALA A 227 -6.03 -13.16 -5.93
CA ALA A 227 -5.84 -14.43 -6.63
C ALA A 227 -4.84 -14.33 -7.79
N LEU A 228 -3.54 -14.14 -7.47
CA LEU A 228 -2.48 -13.94 -8.48
C LEU A 228 -2.08 -15.25 -9.16
N PRO A 229 -2.35 -15.41 -10.49
CA PRO A 229 -1.94 -16.60 -11.22
C PRO A 229 -0.42 -16.64 -11.47
N PRO A 230 0.21 -17.80 -11.63
CA PRO A 230 -0.33 -19.16 -11.48
C PRO A 230 -0.27 -19.66 -10.03
N GLY A 231 0.12 -18.80 -9.08
CA GLY A 231 0.24 -19.16 -7.67
C GLY A 231 -1.10 -19.56 -7.08
N PHE A 232 -2.10 -18.71 -7.23
CA PHE A 232 -3.41 -18.87 -6.61
C PHE A 232 -4.52 -19.19 -7.62
N PRO A 233 -5.53 -19.98 -7.21
CA PRO A 233 -6.65 -20.32 -8.08
C PRO A 233 -7.52 -19.10 -8.37
N PRO A 234 -8.25 -19.08 -9.51
CA PRO A 234 -9.30 -18.10 -9.71
C PRO A 234 -10.40 -18.26 -8.65
N VAL A 235 -11.09 -17.18 -8.35
CA VAL A 235 -12.24 -17.21 -7.44
C VAL A 235 -13.53 -17.09 -8.26
N LEU A 236 -14.46 -18.00 -8.01
CA LEU A 236 -15.78 -18.00 -8.66
C LEU A 236 -16.72 -17.04 -7.91
N ILE A 237 -17.21 -16.02 -8.61
CA ILE A 237 -18.19 -15.04 -8.09
C ILE A 237 -19.33 -14.89 -9.12
N ASP A 238 -20.54 -15.19 -8.69
CA ASP A 238 -21.77 -15.00 -9.47
C ASP A 238 -21.72 -15.63 -10.89
N GLY A 239 -20.98 -16.74 -11.05
CA GLY A 239 -20.85 -17.50 -12.30
C GLY A 239 -19.63 -17.15 -13.16
N ASP A 240 -18.84 -16.16 -12.81
CA ASP A 240 -17.60 -15.78 -13.47
C ASP A 240 -16.36 -16.04 -12.60
N TYR A 241 -15.22 -16.29 -13.27
CA TYR A 241 -13.93 -16.51 -12.62
C TYR A 241 -13.11 -15.21 -12.59
N TYR A 242 -12.51 -14.92 -11.43
CA TYR A 242 -11.72 -13.72 -11.22
C TYR A 242 -10.32 -14.02 -10.73
N TRP A 243 -9.35 -13.29 -11.27
CA TRP A 243 -7.96 -13.23 -10.83
C TRP A 243 -7.63 -11.88 -10.20
N ASP A 244 -6.44 -11.80 -9.60
CA ASP A 244 -5.87 -10.59 -9.00
C ASP A 244 -5.93 -9.40 -9.97
N GLY A 245 -6.43 -8.28 -9.45
CA GLY A 245 -6.51 -7.02 -10.20
C GLY A 245 -5.15 -6.53 -10.71
N GLY A 246 -4.06 -6.88 -10.01
CA GLY A 246 -2.70 -6.52 -10.37
C GLY A 246 -2.22 -7.09 -11.72
N VAL A 247 -2.90 -8.10 -12.26
CA VAL A 247 -2.62 -8.61 -13.63
C VAL A 247 -2.84 -7.53 -14.69
N VAL A 248 -3.83 -6.66 -14.51
CA VAL A 248 -4.20 -5.59 -15.47
C VAL A 248 -3.85 -4.22 -14.94
N SER A 249 -4.25 -3.90 -13.70
CA SER A 249 -3.97 -2.62 -13.06
C SER A 249 -3.81 -2.81 -11.56
N ASN A 250 -2.64 -2.46 -11.06
CA ASN A 250 -2.26 -2.74 -9.68
C ASN A 250 -2.67 -1.64 -8.68
N THR A 251 -3.18 -0.49 -9.15
CA THR A 251 -3.60 0.65 -8.30
C THR A 251 -4.98 1.14 -8.74
N PRO A 252 -6.00 1.16 -7.85
CA PRO A 252 -7.38 1.52 -8.22
C PRO A 252 -7.63 3.04 -8.22
N LEU A 253 -6.62 3.88 -8.44
CA LEU A 253 -6.74 5.35 -8.42
C LEU A 253 -7.72 5.87 -9.48
N SER A 254 -7.67 5.33 -10.69
CA SER A 254 -8.55 5.74 -11.79
C SER A 254 -10.02 5.48 -11.47
N TYR A 255 -10.33 4.41 -10.75
CA TYR A 255 -11.68 4.12 -10.28
C TYR A 255 -12.16 5.18 -9.28
N VAL A 256 -11.33 5.52 -8.29
CA VAL A 256 -11.66 6.53 -7.27
C VAL A 256 -11.89 7.90 -7.90
N LEU A 257 -10.95 8.38 -8.72
CA LEU A 257 -11.02 9.72 -9.34
C LEU A 257 -12.03 9.80 -10.50
N GLY A 258 -12.36 8.66 -11.12
CA GLY A 258 -13.36 8.56 -12.20
C GLY A 258 -14.80 8.44 -11.71
N SER A 259 -15.03 8.13 -10.44
CA SER A 259 -16.36 7.87 -9.87
C SER A 259 -17.30 9.07 -9.98
N LYS A 260 -18.59 8.77 -10.15
CA LYS A 260 -19.67 9.76 -10.17
C LYS A 260 -20.63 9.54 -8.99
N PRO A 261 -21.22 10.61 -8.40
CA PRO A 261 -20.94 12.02 -8.65
C PRO A 261 -19.52 12.39 -8.19
N ARG A 262 -18.87 13.31 -8.93
CA ARG A 262 -17.54 13.81 -8.58
C ARG A 262 -17.59 14.62 -7.31
N LYS A 263 -16.57 14.50 -6.46
CA LYS A 263 -16.47 15.15 -5.15
C LYS A 263 -15.09 15.75 -4.96
N ASP A 264 -15.00 16.80 -4.14
CA ASP A 264 -13.70 17.32 -3.67
C ASP A 264 -13.02 16.21 -2.85
N THR A 265 -11.87 15.73 -3.33
CA THR A 265 -11.27 14.48 -2.83
C THR A 265 -9.80 14.68 -2.44
N LEU A 266 -9.47 14.30 -1.21
CA LEU A 266 -8.12 14.06 -0.74
C LEU A 266 -7.82 12.57 -0.88
N VAL A 267 -6.71 12.23 -1.54
CA VAL A 267 -6.29 10.85 -1.76
C VAL A 267 -4.94 10.58 -1.12
N PHE A 268 -4.86 9.56 -0.30
CA PHE A 268 -3.61 8.95 0.11
C PHE A 268 -3.40 7.69 -0.73
N GLN A 269 -2.55 7.79 -1.76
CA GLN A 269 -2.20 6.67 -2.62
C GLN A 269 -0.93 6.02 -2.11
N VAL A 270 -1.03 4.73 -1.78
CA VAL A 270 0.06 3.94 -1.21
C VAL A 270 0.51 2.90 -2.21
N ASP A 271 1.62 3.19 -2.88
CA ASP A 271 2.24 2.33 -3.87
C ASP A 271 3.38 1.50 -3.26
N LEU A 272 3.40 0.22 -3.57
CA LEU A 272 4.38 -0.75 -3.08
C LEU A 272 5.52 -1.01 -4.07
N TRP A 273 5.37 -0.52 -5.30
CA TRP A 273 6.33 -0.70 -6.38
C TRP A 273 6.74 0.64 -6.97
N SER A 274 8.04 0.91 -7.01
CA SER A 274 8.57 2.14 -7.60
C SER A 274 8.88 1.97 -9.08
N ALA A 275 8.31 2.85 -9.92
CA ALA A 275 8.70 2.96 -11.34
C ALA A 275 10.12 3.51 -11.51
N VAL A 276 10.64 4.23 -10.53
CA VAL A 276 12.01 4.77 -10.53
C VAL A 276 12.95 3.76 -9.88
N GLY A 277 14.09 3.49 -10.52
CA GLY A 277 15.11 2.59 -9.99
C GLY A 277 16.34 2.55 -10.89
N PRO A 278 17.46 1.99 -10.42
CA PRO A 278 18.70 1.89 -11.17
C PRO A 278 18.56 0.95 -12.38
N VAL A 279 19.45 1.12 -13.35
CA VAL A 279 19.64 0.13 -14.42
C VAL A 279 20.34 -1.09 -13.83
N PRO A 280 19.77 -2.30 -13.95
CA PRO A 280 20.36 -3.49 -13.34
C PRO A 280 21.59 -3.97 -14.11
N ASP A 281 22.57 -4.52 -13.38
CA ASP A 281 23.82 -5.09 -13.89
C ASP A 281 23.92 -6.62 -13.69
N THR A 282 22.90 -7.25 -13.10
CA THR A 282 22.82 -8.70 -12.90
C THR A 282 21.48 -9.25 -13.36
N MET A 283 21.42 -10.54 -13.74
CA MET A 283 20.17 -11.21 -14.15
C MET A 283 19.11 -11.19 -13.04
N ILE A 284 19.52 -11.32 -11.79
CA ILE A 284 18.63 -11.18 -10.62
C ILE A 284 18.08 -9.76 -10.54
N GLY A 285 18.93 -8.76 -10.74
CA GLY A 285 18.54 -7.35 -10.80
C GLY A 285 17.57 -7.07 -11.94
N VAL A 286 17.78 -7.68 -13.13
CA VAL A 286 16.86 -7.57 -14.27
C VAL A 286 15.48 -8.10 -13.92
N ALA A 287 15.39 -9.28 -13.30
CA ALA A 287 14.12 -9.88 -12.90
C ALA A 287 13.39 -9.01 -11.84
N SER A 288 14.14 -8.48 -10.86
CA SER A 288 13.59 -7.54 -9.87
C SER A 288 13.04 -6.27 -10.52
N ARG A 289 13.83 -5.67 -11.42
CA ARG A 289 13.46 -4.44 -12.11
C ARG A 289 12.25 -4.63 -13.03
N GLN A 290 12.15 -5.78 -13.68
CA GLN A 290 10.99 -6.13 -14.51
C GLN A 290 9.70 -6.15 -13.65
N LYS A 291 9.73 -6.77 -12.48
CA LYS A 291 8.59 -6.77 -11.54
C LYS A 291 8.24 -5.34 -11.08
N ASP A 292 9.24 -4.54 -10.71
CA ASP A 292 9.02 -3.15 -10.32
C ASP A 292 8.28 -2.37 -11.41
N LEU A 293 8.72 -2.49 -12.66
CA LEU A 293 8.09 -1.81 -13.80
C LEU A 293 6.69 -2.35 -14.10
N GLN A 294 6.51 -3.67 -13.98
CA GLN A 294 5.23 -4.32 -14.25
C GLN A 294 4.16 -3.90 -13.25
N TYR A 295 4.49 -3.88 -11.96
CA TYR A 295 3.52 -3.66 -10.89
C TYR A 295 3.44 -2.22 -10.40
N SER A 296 4.33 -1.32 -10.81
CA SER A 296 4.28 0.10 -10.44
C SER A 296 3.02 0.83 -10.93
N SER A 297 2.18 0.16 -11.73
CA SER A 297 0.92 0.70 -12.31
C SER A 297 1.10 2.02 -13.06
N ARG A 298 2.34 2.35 -13.41
CA ARG A 298 2.66 3.61 -14.09
C ARG A 298 1.97 4.81 -13.42
N THR A 299 2.02 4.84 -12.10
CA THR A 299 1.29 5.77 -11.22
C THR A 299 1.25 7.20 -11.76
N ARG A 300 2.39 7.71 -12.20
CA ARG A 300 2.47 9.07 -12.75
C ARG A 300 1.68 9.25 -14.05
N LEU A 301 1.65 8.22 -14.90
CA LEU A 301 0.87 8.29 -16.15
C LEU A 301 -0.63 8.45 -15.83
N VAL A 302 -1.13 7.75 -14.82
CA VAL A 302 -2.53 7.85 -14.41
C VAL A 302 -2.82 9.22 -13.81
N THR A 303 -1.96 9.72 -12.92
CA THR A 303 -2.15 11.06 -12.33
C THR A 303 -2.02 12.17 -13.35
N ASP A 304 -1.03 12.13 -14.25
CA ASP A 304 -0.86 13.10 -15.33
C ASP A 304 -2.09 13.13 -16.26
N TRP A 305 -2.62 11.95 -16.59
CA TRP A 305 -3.84 11.84 -17.39
C TRP A 305 -5.06 12.41 -16.66
N MET A 306 -5.19 12.14 -15.36
CA MET A 306 -6.28 12.66 -14.54
C MET A 306 -6.19 14.18 -14.38
N GLU A 307 -5.00 14.73 -14.19
CA GLU A 307 -4.74 16.17 -14.13
C GLU A 307 -5.17 16.86 -15.44
N ARG A 308 -4.73 16.33 -16.60
CA ARG A 308 -5.14 16.83 -17.92
C ARG A 308 -6.64 16.74 -18.12
N SER A 309 -7.25 15.62 -17.73
CA SER A 309 -8.69 15.43 -17.81
C SER A 309 -9.44 16.44 -16.95
N GLN A 310 -8.95 16.70 -15.73
CA GLN A 310 -9.57 17.70 -14.85
C GLN A 310 -9.41 19.14 -15.38
N SER A 311 -8.25 19.47 -15.92
CA SER A 311 -8.02 20.75 -16.58
C SER A 311 -8.97 20.96 -17.76
N THR A 312 -9.18 19.93 -18.59
CA THR A 312 -10.15 19.96 -19.69
C THR A 312 -11.59 20.15 -19.18
N ARG A 313 -11.99 19.43 -18.14
CA ARG A 313 -13.32 19.57 -17.53
C ARG A 313 -13.58 20.98 -17.00
N ARG A 314 -12.56 21.60 -16.38
CA ARG A 314 -12.63 22.98 -15.91
C ARG A 314 -12.72 23.99 -17.05
N LEU A 315 -11.97 23.77 -18.13
CA LEU A 315 -12.07 24.61 -19.33
C LEU A 315 -13.49 24.53 -19.91
N VAL A 316 -14.06 23.35 -20.04
CA VAL A 316 -15.45 23.18 -20.50
C VAL A 316 -16.41 23.94 -19.57
N ARG A 317 -16.21 23.87 -18.25
CA ARG A 317 -17.03 24.63 -17.30
C ARG A 317 -16.93 26.14 -17.53
N LYS A 318 -15.70 26.67 -17.65
CA LYS A 318 -15.46 28.09 -17.93
C LYS A 318 -16.15 28.53 -19.25
N LEU A 319 -16.10 27.71 -20.30
CA LEU A 319 -16.78 28.00 -21.57
C LEU A 319 -18.29 28.00 -21.41
N LEU A 320 -18.87 27.01 -20.69
CA LEU A 320 -20.32 26.98 -20.45
C LEU A 320 -20.82 28.17 -19.66
N ASP A 321 -20.04 28.71 -18.73
CA ASP A 321 -20.40 29.87 -17.93
C ASP A 321 -20.51 31.17 -18.78
N HIS A 322 -19.89 31.18 -19.98
CA HIS A 322 -19.99 32.30 -20.94
C HIS A 322 -21.09 32.13 -22.00
N LEU A 323 -21.72 30.96 -22.06
CA LEU A 323 -22.77 30.67 -23.03
C LEU A 323 -24.15 31.02 -22.45
N PRO A 324 -25.08 31.62 -23.26
CA PRO A 324 -26.44 31.87 -22.79
C PRO A 324 -27.23 30.56 -22.64
N PRO A 325 -27.57 30.13 -21.39
CA PRO A 325 -28.19 28.81 -21.14
C PRO A 325 -29.52 28.65 -21.89
N LYS A 326 -30.31 29.72 -22.05
CA LYS A 326 -31.65 29.65 -22.67
C LYS A 326 -31.60 29.23 -24.14
N GLU A 327 -30.52 29.53 -24.86
CA GLU A 327 -30.37 29.20 -26.28
C GLU A 327 -29.94 27.73 -26.49
N PHE A 328 -29.08 27.22 -25.62
CA PHE A 328 -28.42 25.95 -25.84
C PHE A 328 -28.92 24.80 -24.97
N ALA A 329 -29.69 25.05 -23.88
CA ALA A 329 -30.10 24.05 -22.89
C ALA A 329 -30.82 22.81 -23.48
N ARG A 330 -31.44 22.94 -24.67
CA ARG A 330 -32.13 21.83 -25.32
C ARG A 330 -31.23 21.00 -26.26
N THR A 331 -30.02 21.49 -26.57
CA THR A 331 -29.08 20.80 -27.47
C THR A 331 -28.36 19.66 -26.75
N GLN A 332 -28.09 18.58 -27.47
CA GLN A 332 -27.43 17.41 -26.87
C GLN A 332 -25.99 17.74 -26.44
N TRP A 333 -25.24 18.42 -27.31
CA TRP A 333 -23.87 18.80 -27.00
C TRP A 333 -23.73 19.66 -25.72
N TYR A 334 -24.71 20.51 -25.44
CA TYR A 334 -24.71 21.36 -24.24
C TYR A 334 -24.93 20.52 -22.97
N LYS A 335 -25.83 19.53 -23.03
CA LYS A 335 -26.05 18.57 -21.94
C LYS A 335 -24.81 17.72 -21.71
N ASP A 336 -24.20 17.22 -22.77
CA ASP A 336 -22.97 16.41 -22.70
C ASP A 336 -21.82 17.23 -22.12
N ALA A 337 -21.69 18.51 -22.53
CA ALA A 337 -20.70 19.43 -21.98
C ALA A 337 -20.96 19.72 -20.49
N GLN A 338 -22.21 19.89 -20.06
CA GLN A 338 -22.56 20.05 -18.65
C GLN A 338 -22.21 18.81 -17.82
N GLU A 339 -22.44 17.62 -18.34
CA GLU A 339 -22.07 16.36 -17.69
C GLU A 339 -20.54 16.18 -17.58
N LEU A 340 -19.82 16.60 -18.63
CA LEU A 340 -18.35 16.55 -18.64
C LEU A 340 -17.75 17.59 -17.69
N ALA A 341 -18.31 18.80 -17.63
CA ALA A 341 -17.82 19.92 -16.85
C ALA A 341 -17.71 19.56 -15.34
N CYS A 342 -16.61 19.98 -14.73
CA CYS A 342 -16.38 19.71 -13.32
C CYS A 342 -15.49 20.79 -12.68
N THR A 343 -15.89 21.30 -11.52
CA THR A 343 -15.11 22.25 -10.71
C THR A 343 -14.47 21.60 -9.49
N LYS A 344 -14.70 20.30 -9.29
CA LYS A 344 -14.18 19.58 -8.13
C LYS A 344 -12.66 19.55 -8.12
N ARG A 345 -12.10 19.42 -6.93
CA ARG A 345 -10.67 19.52 -6.64
C ARG A 345 -10.16 18.19 -6.10
N TYR A 346 -8.98 17.83 -6.56
CA TYR A 346 -8.31 16.59 -6.21
C TYR A 346 -6.91 16.89 -5.68
N ASN A 347 -6.63 16.40 -4.49
CA ASN A 347 -5.32 16.47 -3.86
C ASN A 347 -4.83 15.05 -3.62
N VAL A 348 -3.68 14.67 -4.18
CA VAL A 348 -3.17 13.30 -4.16
C VAL A 348 -1.80 13.26 -3.50
N PHE A 349 -1.71 12.55 -2.39
CA PHE A 349 -0.45 12.20 -1.74
C PHE A 349 0.04 10.87 -2.31
N HIS A 350 1.24 10.87 -2.87
CA HIS A 350 1.94 9.66 -3.30
C HIS A 350 2.88 9.19 -2.21
N LEU A 351 2.57 8.06 -1.61
CA LEU A 351 3.41 7.33 -0.67
C LEU A 351 3.93 6.10 -1.41
N ILE A 352 5.18 6.17 -1.87
CA ILE A 352 5.76 5.13 -2.73
C ILE A 352 6.86 4.43 -1.94
N TYR A 353 6.68 3.13 -1.68
CA TYR A 353 7.69 2.35 -0.98
C TYR A 353 9.03 2.37 -1.74
N ALA A 354 10.07 2.79 -1.06
CA ALA A 354 11.44 2.74 -1.56
C ALA A 354 12.10 1.42 -1.12
N ALA A 355 12.30 0.50 -2.08
CA ALA A 355 12.95 -0.78 -1.80
C ALA A 355 14.35 -0.58 -1.22
N LYS A 356 14.71 -1.41 -0.22
CA LYS A 356 16.00 -1.36 0.47
C LYS A 356 17.04 -2.17 -0.30
N GLU A 357 18.32 -1.85 -0.15
CA GLU A 357 19.43 -2.49 -0.87
C GLU A 357 19.52 -4.02 -0.68
N HIS A 358 19.06 -4.52 0.47
CA HIS A 358 19.06 -5.95 0.79
C HIS A 358 17.87 -6.71 0.22
N GLU A 359 16.86 -6.03 -0.29
CA GLU A 359 15.68 -6.65 -0.89
C GLU A 359 15.96 -7.06 -2.34
N GLY A 360 15.61 -8.29 -2.67
CA GLY A 360 15.77 -8.85 -4.00
C GLY A 360 14.45 -8.94 -4.78
N PRO A 361 14.44 -9.71 -5.89
CA PRO A 361 13.24 -9.89 -6.73
C PRO A 361 12.08 -10.60 -6.03
N GLY A 362 12.33 -11.24 -4.90
CA GLY A 362 11.32 -11.91 -4.07
C GLY A 362 10.77 -11.07 -2.92
N LYS A 363 10.97 -9.74 -2.90
CA LYS A 363 10.52 -8.87 -1.80
C LYS A 363 9.02 -8.98 -1.50
N ASP A 364 8.20 -9.27 -2.51
CA ASP A 364 6.75 -9.47 -2.41
C ASP A 364 6.34 -10.82 -1.80
N ILE A 365 7.26 -11.76 -1.67
CA ILE A 365 7.05 -13.07 -1.03
C ILE A 365 7.90 -13.28 0.24
N GLN A 366 8.55 -12.25 0.73
CA GLN A 366 9.34 -12.27 1.98
C GLN A 366 8.44 -12.01 3.20
N PHE A 367 7.60 -12.98 3.52
CA PHE A 367 6.69 -12.91 4.67
C PHE A 367 7.40 -13.23 6.00
N GLY A 368 8.49 -12.52 6.30
CA GLY A 368 9.20 -12.65 7.57
C GLY A 368 8.77 -11.60 8.60
N PRO A 369 8.80 -11.90 9.93
CA PRO A 369 8.42 -10.94 10.96
C PRO A 369 9.27 -9.67 10.97
N SER A 370 10.58 -9.79 10.74
CA SER A 370 11.50 -8.64 10.65
C SER A 370 11.22 -7.77 9.42
N THR A 371 11.04 -8.39 8.25
CA THR A 371 10.69 -7.69 7.01
C THR A 371 9.36 -6.94 7.16
N MET A 372 8.37 -7.58 7.77
CA MET A 372 7.08 -6.96 8.08
C MET A 372 7.24 -5.72 8.95
N ARG A 373 8.02 -5.81 10.06
CA ARG A 373 8.28 -4.66 10.95
C ARG A 373 8.99 -3.52 10.23
N ASP A 374 9.96 -3.85 9.39
CA ASP A 374 10.73 -2.87 8.60
C ASP A 374 9.85 -2.10 7.59
N HIS A 375 8.98 -2.82 6.88
CA HIS A 375 8.04 -2.19 5.94
C HIS A 375 7.03 -1.33 6.69
N TRP A 376 6.48 -1.83 7.79
CA TRP A 376 5.55 -1.08 8.64
C TRP A 376 6.16 0.22 9.15
N ALA A 377 7.36 0.15 9.72
CA ALA A 377 8.08 1.32 10.22
C ALA A 377 8.37 2.34 9.10
N SER A 378 8.70 1.86 7.89
CA SER A 378 8.91 2.74 6.73
C SER A 378 7.62 3.47 6.33
N GLY A 379 6.49 2.77 6.29
CA GLY A 379 5.19 3.38 5.96
C GLY A 379 4.77 4.42 6.99
N LEU A 380 4.97 4.13 8.27
CA LEU A 380 4.70 5.06 9.36
C LEU A 380 5.59 6.32 9.29
N ALA A 381 6.87 6.14 8.96
CA ALA A 381 7.79 7.26 8.80
C ALA A 381 7.40 8.16 7.60
N ASP A 382 7.10 7.55 6.45
CA ASP A 382 6.78 8.28 5.23
C ASP A 382 5.48 9.08 5.35
N ILE A 383 4.45 8.53 6.00
CA ILE A 383 3.21 9.29 6.22
C ILE A 383 3.41 10.41 7.24
N ARG A 384 4.15 10.19 8.32
CA ARG A 384 4.44 11.24 9.30
C ARG A 384 5.22 12.39 8.66
N GLU A 385 6.20 12.08 7.80
CA GLU A 385 6.94 13.09 7.03
C GLU A 385 6.00 13.84 6.08
N SER A 386 5.14 13.14 5.34
CA SER A 386 4.16 13.77 4.44
C SER A 386 3.21 14.71 5.19
N LEU A 387 2.77 14.34 6.38
CA LEU A 387 1.86 15.13 7.22
C LEU A 387 2.58 16.27 7.96
N SER A 388 3.92 16.28 8.00
CA SER A 388 4.70 17.42 8.55
C SER A 388 4.63 18.67 7.67
N HIS A 389 4.06 18.55 6.45
CA HIS A 389 3.84 19.64 5.51
C HIS A 389 2.34 20.05 5.47
N PRO A 390 1.86 20.88 6.40
CA PRO A 390 0.44 21.21 6.50
C PRO A 390 -0.12 21.89 5.24
N ASP A 391 0.71 22.63 4.52
CA ASP A 391 0.34 23.29 3.26
C ASP A 391 -0.06 22.29 2.16
N TRP A 392 0.48 21.07 2.21
CA TRP A 392 0.11 20.01 1.26
C TRP A 392 -1.32 19.51 1.45
N LEU A 393 -1.86 19.63 2.66
CA LEU A 393 -3.24 19.23 2.97
C LEU A 393 -4.27 20.28 2.53
N ALA A 394 -3.81 21.47 2.14
CA ALA A 394 -4.70 22.54 1.69
C ALA A 394 -5.51 22.12 0.44
N MET A 395 -6.72 22.62 0.34
CA MET A 395 -7.53 22.40 -0.85
C MET A 395 -6.85 23.09 -2.06
N PRO A 396 -6.62 22.37 -3.18
CA PRO A 396 -6.05 22.97 -4.37
C PRO A 396 -6.79 24.22 -4.81
N ASP A 397 -6.12 25.19 -5.40
CA ASP A 397 -6.76 26.39 -5.91
C ASP A 397 -7.78 26.07 -7.03
N ASN A 398 -8.61 27.07 -7.34
CA ASN A 398 -9.65 26.89 -8.34
C ASN A 398 -9.11 26.84 -9.78
N ASP A 399 -7.87 27.23 -10.02
CA ASP A 399 -7.29 27.23 -11.38
C ASP A 399 -6.64 25.89 -11.71
N SER A 400 -5.84 25.31 -10.83
CA SER A 400 -5.24 24.00 -11.03
C SER A 400 -6.26 22.85 -10.84
N GLY A 401 -6.99 22.87 -9.75
CA GLY A 401 -8.00 21.86 -9.40
C GLY A 401 -7.49 20.44 -9.22
N PHE A 402 -6.21 20.22 -9.43
CA PHE A 402 -5.53 18.93 -9.22
C PHE A 402 -4.09 19.18 -8.79
N VAL A 403 -3.67 18.56 -7.69
CA VAL A 403 -2.29 18.65 -7.15
C VAL A 403 -1.84 17.27 -6.71
N THR A 404 -0.56 17.00 -6.91
CA THR A 404 0.11 15.77 -6.41
C THR A 404 1.29 16.12 -5.52
N HIS A 405 1.44 15.41 -4.41
CA HIS A 405 2.56 15.52 -3.49
C HIS A 405 3.31 14.18 -3.40
N ASP A 406 4.65 14.23 -3.46
CA ASP A 406 5.52 13.05 -3.40
C ASP A 406 6.72 13.41 -2.52
N VAL A 407 6.74 12.89 -1.30
CA VAL A 407 7.76 13.20 -0.29
C VAL A 407 9.17 12.79 -0.75
N HIS A 408 9.29 11.65 -1.43
CA HIS A 408 10.60 11.18 -1.90
C HIS A 408 11.18 12.06 -3.02
N ARG A 409 10.32 12.58 -3.87
CA ARG A 409 10.73 13.51 -4.94
C ARG A 409 11.18 14.85 -4.35
N HIS A 410 10.50 15.32 -3.32
CA HIS A 410 10.85 16.56 -2.62
C HIS A 410 12.20 16.45 -1.95
N LEU A 411 12.44 15.38 -1.18
CA LEU A 411 13.72 15.11 -0.51
C LEU A 411 14.90 14.94 -1.50
N HIS A 412 14.66 14.36 -2.68
CA HIS A 412 15.69 14.26 -3.72
C HIS A 412 16.04 15.62 -4.34
N GLY A 413 15.04 16.47 -4.58
CA GLY A 413 15.23 17.83 -5.06
C GLY A 413 16.05 18.69 -4.08
N GLU A 414 15.77 18.61 -2.79
CA GLU A 414 16.50 19.32 -1.74
C GLU A 414 17.95 18.82 -1.59
N ARG A 415 18.19 17.50 -1.70
CA ARG A 415 19.54 16.93 -1.66
C ARG A 415 20.37 17.34 -2.87
N GLN A 416 19.78 17.48 -4.05
CA GLN A 416 20.47 18.01 -5.24
C GLN A 416 20.76 19.51 -5.09
N ALA A 417 19.82 20.30 -4.59
CA ALA A 417 20.00 21.73 -4.36
C ALA A 417 21.06 22.05 -3.29
N LYS A 418 21.27 21.17 -2.30
CA LYS A 418 22.33 21.29 -1.28
C LYS A 418 23.73 20.84 -1.76
N ARG A 419 23.81 20.21 -2.95
CA ARG A 419 25.08 19.76 -3.57
C ARG A 419 25.60 20.71 -4.66
N LEU A 420 24.79 21.69 -5.07
CA LEU A 420 25.14 22.80 -5.95
C LEU A 420 25.45 24.05 -5.12
#